data_b91916ebddb8f35c7c8b585fe462d0bb
#
_entry.id   b91916ebddb8f35c7c8b585fe462d0bb
#
_cell.length_a   1.000
_cell.length_b   1.000
_cell.length_c   1.000
_cell.angle_alpha   90.00
_cell.angle_beta   90.00
_cell.angle_gamma   90.00
#
_symmetry.space_group_name_H-M   'P 1'
#
loop_
_entity.id
_entity.type
_entity.pdbx_description
1 polymer ?
#
loop_
_entity_poly.entity_id
_entity_poly.type
_entity_poly.pdbx_seq_one_letter_code
_entity_poly.pdbx_strand_id
1 'polypeptide(L)'
;MFVDRNGDGRIDSGIGTAWYSMGDLKELGYNYPRFKYALNLGLDWNNFSVSLFLDGVGKEVRYVNNYSTFGHTNNWSSRYMFDQHAELGYWTTNNPNAFFPRAYGNGKNFSSTNDQYLIDLSHLRIKNLSFGYTLPKSIVQKMKLSNVSFNFSIENYCCPVKLLQAK
;
A
#
# COMPACT_ATOMS: atom_id res chain seq x y z
N MET A 1 -2.07 -20.10 8.14
CA MET A 1 -2.42 -21.21 9.06
C MET A 1 -2.57 -20.61 10.45
N PHE A 2 -3.65 -20.90 11.15
CA PHE A 2 -3.80 -20.47 12.54
C PHE A 2 -2.87 -21.29 13.41
N VAL A 3 -2.23 -20.66 14.37
CA VAL A 3 -1.21 -21.26 15.23
C VAL A 3 -1.65 -21.11 16.67
N ASP A 4 -1.66 -22.21 17.42
CA ASP A 4 -1.80 -22.21 18.86
C ASP A 4 -0.53 -21.56 19.46
N ARG A 5 -0.69 -20.38 20.04
CA ARG A 5 0.44 -19.59 20.57
C ARG A 5 0.62 -19.76 22.07
N ASN A 6 -0.47 -20.05 22.76
CA ASN A 6 -0.46 -20.24 24.20
C ASN A 6 -0.19 -21.70 24.61
N GLY A 7 -0.31 -22.65 23.65
CA GLY A 7 -0.01 -24.08 23.87
C GLY A 7 -1.10 -24.84 24.61
N ASP A 8 -2.33 -24.35 24.59
CA ASP A 8 -3.45 -24.98 25.30
C ASP A 8 -4.20 -26.05 24.45
N GLY A 9 -3.75 -26.25 23.19
CA GLY A 9 -4.33 -27.20 22.24
C GLY A 9 -5.61 -26.71 21.58
N ARG A 10 -5.98 -25.46 21.74
CA ARG A 10 -7.13 -24.80 21.11
C ARG A 10 -6.67 -23.56 20.36
N ILE A 11 -7.43 -23.17 19.35
CA ILE A 11 -7.19 -21.90 18.63
C ILE A 11 -8.36 -20.99 18.96
N ASP A 12 -8.13 -20.01 19.81
CA ASP A 12 -9.16 -19.08 20.23
C ASP A 12 -8.65 -17.63 20.35
N SER A 13 -9.58 -16.71 20.58
CA SER A 13 -9.29 -15.30 20.78
C SER A 13 -9.11 -14.92 22.25
N GLY A 14 -9.08 -15.88 23.14
CA GLY A 14 -9.00 -15.66 24.57
C GLY A 14 -10.28 -15.05 25.16
N ILE A 15 -10.18 -14.62 26.41
CA ILE A 15 -11.26 -13.91 27.09
C ILE A 15 -11.14 -12.43 26.72
N GLY A 16 -11.89 -11.97 25.73
CA GLY A 16 -11.78 -10.64 25.09
C GLY A 16 -11.95 -9.41 26.01
N THR A 17 -12.06 -9.59 27.32
CA THR A 17 -12.19 -8.51 28.30
C THR A 17 -10.88 -8.10 28.97
N ALA A 18 -9.81 -8.87 28.78
CA ALA A 18 -8.55 -8.60 29.46
C ALA A 18 -7.36 -8.61 28.46
N TRP A 19 -6.58 -7.55 28.47
CA TRP A 19 -5.42 -7.39 27.60
C TRP A 19 -4.35 -8.49 27.79
N TYR A 20 -4.32 -9.16 28.92
CA TYR A 20 -3.41 -10.26 29.23
C TYR A 20 -3.95 -11.66 28.83
N SER A 21 -5.16 -11.71 28.32
CA SER A 21 -5.83 -12.96 27.91
C SER A 21 -6.24 -12.89 26.43
N MET A 22 -5.26 -12.67 25.56
CA MET A 22 -5.49 -12.52 24.13
C MET A 22 -5.57 -13.87 23.39
N GLY A 23 -5.47 -15.01 24.09
CA GLY A 23 -5.43 -16.32 23.45
C GLY A 23 -4.33 -16.39 22.40
N ASP A 24 -4.69 -16.80 21.20
CA ASP A 24 -3.78 -16.93 20.05
C ASP A 24 -3.68 -15.68 19.18
N LEU A 25 -4.29 -14.57 19.60
CA LEU A 25 -4.24 -13.33 18.86
C LEU A 25 -2.83 -12.73 18.87
N LYS A 26 -2.48 -12.08 17.77
CA LYS A 26 -1.25 -11.32 17.59
C LYS A 26 -1.58 -9.92 17.07
N GLU A 27 -0.90 -8.93 17.59
CA GLU A 27 -0.92 -7.59 16.98
C GLU A 27 -0.28 -7.66 15.59
N LEU A 28 -1.04 -7.26 14.57
CA LEU A 28 -0.60 -7.30 13.17
C LEU A 28 -0.11 -5.95 12.67
N GLY A 29 -0.35 -4.88 13.42
CA GLY A 29 0.05 -3.52 13.05
C GLY A 29 -1.09 -2.52 13.22
N TYR A 30 -0.91 -1.34 12.65
CA TYR A 30 -1.83 -0.22 12.79
C TYR A 30 -2.54 0.06 11.46
N ASN A 31 -3.85 0.24 11.51
CA ASN A 31 -4.67 0.57 10.34
C ASN A 31 -4.68 2.08 10.01
N TYR A 32 -3.87 2.86 10.72
CA TYR A 32 -3.65 4.28 10.49
C TYR A 32 -2.15 4.56 10.44
N PRO A 33 -1.72 5.60 9.70
CA PRO A 33 -0.31 5.94 9.60
C PRO A 33 0.24 6.35 10.95
N ARG A 34 1.24 5.62 11.44
CA ARG A 34 1.91 5.96 12.69
C ARG A 34 2.87 7.14 12.53
N PHE A 35 3.45 7.27 11.34
CA PHE A 35 4.34 8.35 10.98
C PHE A 35 3.91 8.94 9.64
N LYS A 36 3.81 10.28 9.61
CA LYS A 36 3.70 11.05 8.37
C LYS A 36 4.90 11.98 8.31
N TYR A 37 5.53 12.04 7.17
CA TYR A 37 6.69 12.88 6.96
C TYR A 37 6.60 13.56 5.60
N ALA A 38 7.07 14.79 5.56
CA ALA A 38 7.16 15.56 4.33
C ALA A 38 8.47 16.34 4.34
N LEU A 39 9.08 16.47 3.18
CA LEU A 39 10.29 17.25 2.98
C LEU A 39 10.10 18.13 1.77
N ASN A 40 10.32 19.43 1.96
CA ASN A 40 10.29 20.40 0.89
C ASN A 40 11.69 21.02 0.75
N LEU A 41 12.29 20.87 -0.42
CA LEU A 41 13.58 21.44 -0.76
C LEU A 41 13.41 22.37 -1.94
N GLY A 42 13.99 23.56 -1.82
CA GLY A 42 14.08 24.55 -2.90
C GLY A 42 15.52 24.99 -3.08
N LEU A 43 15.97 25.09 -4.30
CA LEU A 43 17.29 25.58 -4.68
C LEU A 43 17.16 26.51 -5.88
N ASP A 44 17.60 27.75 -5.69
CA ASP A 44 17.75 28.73 -6.76
C ASP A 44 19.23 29.03 -6.94
N TRP A 45 19.73 28.76 -8.12
CA TRP A 45 21.13 29.02 -8.45
C TRP A 45 21.26 29.65 -9.82
N ASN A 46 21.71 30.88 -9.83
CA ASN A 46 21.88 31.67 -11.04
C ASN A 46 20.56 31.76 -11.83
N ASN A 47 20.42 31.07 -12.93
CA ASN A 47 19.22 31.05 -13.78
C ASN A 47 18.40 29.74 -13.64
N PHE A 48 18.83 28.87 -12.76
CA PHE A 48 18.17 27.59 -12.47
C PHE A 48 17.38 27.67 -11.18
N SER A 49 16.20 27.07 -11.18
CA SER A 49 15.40 26.83 -10.00
C SER A 49 14.99 25.37 -9.94
N VAL A 50 15.15 24.76 -8.78
CA VAL A 50 14.75 23.38 -8.55
C VAL A 50 13.91 23.33 -7.28
N SER A 51 12.75 22.69 -7.33
CA SER A 51 11.98 22.39 -6.14
C SER A 51 11.59 20.93 -6.09
N LEU A 52 11.71 20.34 -4.91
CA LEU A 52 11.40 18.95 -4.64
C LEU A 52 10.50 18.88 -3.42
N PHE A 53 9.33 18.27 -3.58
CA PHE A 53 8.44 17.96 -2.48
C PHE A 53 8.27 16.44 -2.37
N LEU A 54 8.74 15.90 -1.26
CA LEU A 54 8.58 14.50 -0.86
C LEU A 54 7.46 14.39 0.18
N ASP A 55 6.68 13.34 0.07
CA ASP A 55 5.59 13.01 0.99
C ASP A 55 5.62 11.51 1.28
N GLY A 56 5.43 11.14 2.53
CA GLY A 56 5.48 9.74 2.89
C GLY A 56 4.72 9.39 4.14
N VAL A 57 4.40 8.11 4.22
CA VAL A 57 3.69 7.46 5.31
C VAL A 57 4.48 6.25 5.75
N GLY A 58 4.63 6.10 7.05
CA GLY A 58 5.31 4.95 7.65
C GLY A 58 4.44 4.18 8.62
N LYS A 59 4.62 2.87 8.63
CA LYS A 59 3.96 1.92 9.53
C LYS A 59 2.44 1.98 9.47
N GLU A 60 1.89 1.96 8.28
CA GLU A 60 0.47 1.76 8.05
C GLU A 60 0.25 0.39 7.41
N VAL A 61 -0.58 -0.43 8.04
CA VAL A 61 -0.93 -1.76 7.55
C VAL A 61 -2.44 -1.83 7.43
N ARG A 62 -2.94 -2.31 6.30
CA ARG A 62 -4.37 -2.48 6.09
C ARG A 62 -4.71 -3.93 5.79
N TYR A 63 -5.70 -4.42 6.49
CA TYR A 63 -6.30 -5.71 6.17
C TYR A 63 -7.32 -5.56 5.04
N VAL A 64 -7.14 -6.35 3.99
CA VAL A 64 -8.08 -6.37 2.88
C VAL A 64 -9.21 -7.31 3.22
N ASN A 65 -10.33 -6.75 3.65
CA ASN A 65 -11.56 -7.49 3.95
C ASN A 65 -12.66 -7.04 2.99
N ASN A 66 -12.53 -7.43 1.73
CA ASN A 66 -13.52 -7.07 0.72
C ASN A 66 -14.02 -8.32 -0.01
N TYR A 67 -15.32 -8.54 0.05
CA TYR A 67 -15.98 -9.62 -0.67
C TYR A 67 -15.73 -9.58 -2.18
N SER A 68 -15.64 -8.39 -2.76
CA SER A 68 -15.36 -8.24 -4.18
C SER A 68 -13.93 -8.63 -4.55
N THR A 69 -12.96 -8.48 -3.63
CA THR A 69 -11.57 -8.85 -3.87
C THR A 69 -11.34 -10.35 -3.76
N PHE A 70 -12.04 -11.02 -2.85
CA PHE A 70 -11.82 -12.45 -2.59
C PHE A 70 -12.84 -13.37 -3.23
N GLY A 71 -13.83 -12.79 -3.91
CA GLY A 71 -14.69 -13.51 -4.84
C GLY A 71 -15.64 -14.55 -4.24
N HIS A 72 -15.76 -14.62 -2.86
CA HIS A 72 -16.70 -15.60 -2.40
C HIS A 72 -17.00 -15.56 -0.94
N THR A 73 -18.19 -15.42 -0.57
CA THR A 73 -18.73 -15.85 0.73
C THR A 73 -20.20 -16.23 0.64
N ASN A 74 -20.84 -15.91 -0.46
CA ASN A 74 -22.21 -16.31 -0.74
C ASN A 74 -22.33 -16.73 -2.20
N ASN A 75 -23.34 -17.52 -2.52
CA ASN A 75 -23.63 -17.99 -3.89
C ASN A 75 -23.71 -16.88 -4.96
N TRP A 76 -23.77 -15.62 -4.54
CA TRP A 76 -23.78 -14.45 -5.42
C TRP A 76 -22.38 -13.98 -5.80
N SER A 77 -21.42 -14.13 -4.93
CA SER A 77 -20.05 -13.62 -5.15
C SER A 77 -19.19 -14.50 -6.03
N SER A 78 -19.54 -15.75 -6.21
CA SER A 78 -18.87 -16.64 -7.18
C SER A 78 -19.03 -16.20 -8.64
N ARG A 79 -19.93 -15.24 -8.92
CA ARG A 79 -20.14 -14.69 -10.26
C ARG A 79 -19.19 -13.53 -10.58
N TYR A 80 -18.53 -12.95 -9.60
CA TYR A 80 -17.62 -11.81 -9.77
C TYR A 80 -16.15 -12.25 -9.62
N MET A 81 -15.76 -13.26 -10.36
CA MET A 81 -14.37 -13.61 -10.52
C MET A 81 -13.74 -12.64 -11.52
N PHE A 82 -12.91 -11.74 -11.01
CA PHE A 82 -12.11 -10.88 -11.88
C PHE A 82 -10.96 -11.69 -12.51
N ASP A 83 -10.48 -11.26 -13.66
CA ASP A 83 -9.37 -11.89 -14.38
C ASP A 83 -8.13 -12.05 -13.50
N GLN A 84 -7.89 -11.13 -12.56
CA GLN A 84 -6.82 -11.22 -11.57
C GLN A 84 -6.88 -12.48 -10.70
N HIS A 85 -8.08 -12.99 -10.42
CA HIS A 85 -8.23 -14.23 -9.68
C HIS A 85 -7.82 -15.45 -10.52
N ALA A 86 -8.02 -15.37 -11.83
CA ALA A 86 -7.59 -16.42 -12.75
C ALA A 86 -6.07 -16.47 -12.87
N GLU A 87 -5.40 -15.29 -12.89
CA GLU A 87 -3.94 -15.20 -12.98
C GLU A 87 -3.23 -15.62 -11.69
N LEU A 88 -3.70 -15.16 -10.53
CA LEU A 88 -3.09 -15.44 -9.23
C LEU A 88 -3.51 -16.82 -8.67
N GLY A 89 -4.61 -17.35 -9.18
CA GLY A 89 -5.13 -18.67 -8.83
C GLY A 89 -5.69 -18.78 -7.41
N TYR A 90 -6.53 -19.79 -7.24
CA TYR A 90 -7.06 -20.19 -5.93
C TYR A 90 -6.24 -21.30 -5.34
N TRP A 91 -6.32 -21.42 -4.02
CA TRP A 91 -5.77 -22.59 -3.37
C TRP A 91 -6.49 -23.87 -3.83
N THR A 92 -5.71 -24.79 -4.32
CA THR A 92 -6.12 -26.15 -4.66
C THR A 92 -5.04 -27.12 -4.19
N THR A 93 -5.31 -28.40 -4.19
CA THR A 93 -4.30 -29.42 -3.88
C THR A 93 -3.11 -29.36 -4.84
N ASN A 94 -3.34 -28.91 -6.07
CA ASN A 94 -2.30 -28.74 -7.10
C ASN A 94 -1.61 -27.38 -7.05
N ASN A 95 -2.20 -26.39 -6.35
CA ASN A 95 -1.65 -25.06 -6.17
C ASN A 95 -1.73 -24.62 -4.69
N PRO A 96 -0.92 -25.22 -3.80
CA PRO A 96 -1.01 -24.95 -2.36
C PRO A 96 -0.50 -23.58 -1.96
N ASN A 97 0.27 -22.89 -2.83
CA ASN A 97 0.85 -21.58 -2.58
C ASN A 97 0.06 -20.43 -3.21
N ALA A 98 -1.18 -20.69 -3.65
CA ALA A 98 -2.03 -19.66 -4.23
C ALA A 98 -2.29 -18.52 -3.26
N PHE A 99 -2.34 -17.29 -3.80
CA PHE A 99 -2.64 -16.10 -3.00
C PHE A 99 -4.08 -16.11 -2.46
N PHE A 100 -5.04 -16.49 -3.31
CA PHE A 100 -6.44 -16.55 -2.91
C PHE A 100 -6.76 -17.87 -2.22
N PRO A 101 -7.63 -17.83 -1.21
CA PRO A 101 -8.05 -19.05 -0.53
C PRO A 101 -8.92 -19.90 -1.45
N ARG A 102 -9.17 -21.11 -1.00
CA ARG A 102 -10.07 -22.02 -1.69
C ARG A 102 -11.45 -21.39 -1.88
N ALA A 103 -12.00 -21.48 -3.08
CA ALA A 103 -13.33 -20.97 -3.41
C ALA A 103 -14.42 -21.86 -2.79
N TYR A 104 -14.87 -21.48 -1.59
CA TYR A 104 -16.02 -22.12 -0.91
C TYR A 104 -17.15 -21.15 -0.74
N GLY A 105 -18.38 -21.63 -0.87
CA GLY A 105 -19.60 -20.85 -0.67
C GLY A 105 -19.84 -20.34 0.77
N ASN A 106 -19.13 -20.86 1.76
CA ASN A 106 -19.18 -20.44 3.17
C ASN A 106 -17.75 -20.36 3.74
N GLY A 107 -16.98 -19.37 3.30
CA GLY A 107 -15.59 -19.24 3.70
C GLY A 107 -15.42 -18.76 5.13
N LYS A 108 -15.30 -19.66 6.07
CA LYS A 108 -14.92 -19.35 7.46
C LYS A 108 -13.56 -18.67 7.56
N ASN A 109 -12.71 -18.83 6.54
CA ASN A 109 -11.35 -18.26 6.52
C ASN A 109 -11.29 -16.75 6.42
N PHE A 110 -12.42 -16.07 6.08
CA PHE A 110 -12.53 -14.62 6.01
C PHE A 110 -13.15 -13.99 7.24
N SER A 111 -13.73 -14.77 8.12
CA SER A 111 -14.33 -14.25 9.34
C SER A 111 -13.28 -13.74 10.33
N SER A 112 -12.02 -14.15 10.17
CA SER A 112 -10.94 -13.77 11.06
C SER A 112 -9.83 -13.06 10.30
N THR A 113 -9.42 -11.89 10.78
CA THR A 113 -8.24 -11.17 10.26
C THR A 113 -7.01 -12.06 10.41
N ASN A 114 -6.23 -12.16 9.35
CA ASN A 114 -4.99 -12.94 9.31
C ASN A 114 -3.87 -12.12 8.67
N ASP A 115 -2.65 -12.56 8.81
CA ASP A 115 -1.46 -11.88 8.30
C ASP A 115 -1.26 -12.05 6.79
N GLN A 116 -1.88 -13.03 6.16
CA GLN A 116 -1.71 -13.32 4.73
C GLN A 116 -2.24 -12.19 3.83
N TYR A 117 -3.30 -11.50 4.27
CA TYR A 117 -3.98 -10.47 3.47
C TYR A 117 -3.74 -9.05 3.99
N LEU A 118 -2.62 -8.87 4.68
CA LEU A 118 -2.17 -7.56 5.09
C LEU A 118 -1.42 -6.87 3.94
N ILE A 119 -1.75 -5.61 3.72
CA ILE A 119 -1.05 -4.73 2.78
C ILE A 119 -0.31 -3.68 3.57
N ASP A 120 0.98 -3.54 3.31
CA ASP A 120 1.78 -2.43 3.80
C ASP A 120 1.54 -1.21 2.91
N LEU A 121 0.93 -0.18 3.49
CA LEU A 121 0.68 1.09 2.83
C LEU A 121 1.79 2.10 3.07
N SER A 122 2.87 1.70 3.74
CA SER A 122 4.03 2.55 3.94
C SER A 122 4.67 2.89 2.60
N HIS A 123 4.84 4.17 2.33
CA HIS A 123 5.39 4.63 1.07
C HIS A 123 6.13 5.95 1.23
N LEU A 124 7.00 6.21 0.27
CA LEU A 124 7.62 7.49 0.00
C LEU A 124 7.36 7.83 -1.46
N ARG A 125 6.83 9.01 -1.72
CA ARG A 125 6.59 9.48 -3.09
C ARG A 125 7.17 10.86 -3.30
N ILE A 126 7.60 11.10 -4.52
CA ILE A 126 7.89 12.43 -5.02
C ILE A 126 6.56 13.06 -5.42
N LYS A 127 6.05 13.97 -4.60
CA LYS A 127 4.77 14.62 -4.85
C LYS A 127 4.88 15.71 -5.92
N ASN A 128 5.99 16.42 -5.89
CA ASN A 128 6.32 17.39 -6.92
C ASN A 128 7.84 17.48 -7.07
N LEU A 129 8.31 17.44 -8.30
CA LEU A 129 9.67 17.78 -8.68
C LEU A 129 9.56 18.77 -9.83
N SER A 130 10.02 19.99 -9.64
CA SER A 130 10.05 20.99 -10.70
C SER A 130 11.46 21.52 -10.93
N PHE A 131 11.74 21.72 -12.20
CA PHE A 131 12.99 22.29 -12.68
C PHE A 131 12.67 23.47 -13.60
N GLY A 132 13.18 24.63 -13.25
CA GLY A 132 13.03 25.86 -14.02
C GLY A 132 14.37 26.35 -14.54
N TYR A 133 14.38 26.90 -15.73
CA TYR A 133 15.51 27.61 -16.30
C TYR A 133 15.05 28.91 -16.95
N THR A 134 15.60 30.02 -16.51
CA THR A 134 15.33 31.36 -17.08
C THR A 134 16.49 31.78 -17.96
N LEU A 135 16.24 32.15 -19.19
CA LEU A 135 17.29 32.61 -20.08
C LEU A 135 17.94 33.92 -19.60
N PRO A 136 19.27 34.02 -19.73
CA PRO A 136 19.98 35.27 -19.42
C PRO A 136 19.48 36.46 -20.27
N LYS A 137 19.38 37.61 -19.65
CA LYS A 137 18.89 38.83 -20.29
C LYS A 137 19.62 39.19 -21.61
N SER A 138 20.91 38.87 -21.68
CA SER A 138 21.74 39.08 -22.89
C SER A 138 21.25 38.31 -24.12
N ILE A 139 20.66 37.13 -23.93
CA ILE A 139 20.11 36.31 -25.01
C ILE A 139 18.70 36.79 -25.35
N VAL A 140 17.90 37.02 -24.33
CA VAL A 140 16.48 37.42 -24.47
C VAL A 140 16.35 38.75 -25.21
N GLN A 141 17.21 39.70 -24.92
CA GLN A 141 17.24 41.00 -25.60
C GLN A 141 17.57 40.89 -27.09
N LYS A 142 18.48 39.99 -27.47
CA LYS A 142 18.79 39.74 -28.90
C LYS A 142 17.57 39.18 -29.65
N MET A 143 16.69 38.49 -28.96
CA MET A 143 15.44 37.95 -29.51
C MET A 143 14.28 38.95 -29.44
N LYS A 144 14.51 40.19 -28.94
CA LYS A 144 13.49 41.22 -28.71
C LYS A 144 12.34 40.76 -27.80
N LEU A 145 12.65 39.88 -26.85
CA LEU A 145 11.70 39.37 -25.85
C LEU A 145 12.01 39.99 -24.48
N SER A 146 11.00 40.02 -23.61
CA SER A 146 11.15 40.56 -22.26
C SER A 146 11.71 39.54 -21.27
N ASN A 147 11.23 38.30 -21.36
CA ASN A 147 11.66 37.17 -20.53
C ASN A 147 11.29 35.84 -21.21
N VAL A 148 12.13 34.83 -21.04
CA VAL A 148 11.86 33.48 -21.47
C VAL A 148 12.29 32.52 -20.38
N SER A 149 11.38 31.69 -19.90
CA SER A 149 11.64 30.65 -18.93
C SER A 149 11.06 29.32 -19.39
N PHE A 150 11.77 28.26 -19.10
CA PHE A 150 11.34 26.86 -19.32
C PHE A 150 11.12 26.23 -17.96
N ASN A 151 9.95 25.63 -17.79
CA ASN A 151 9.61 24.90 -16.57
C ASN A 151 9.21 23.47 -16.94
N PHE A 152 9.80 22.53 -16.24
CA PHE A 152 9.47 21.13 -16.35
C PHE A 152 9.06 20.63 -14.96
N SER A 153 7.92 19.96 -14.87
CA SER A 153 7.46 19.39 -13.60
C SER A 153 7.01 17.96 -13.74
N ILE A 154 7.29 17.17 -12.72
CA ILE A 154 6.82 15.81 -12.53
C ILE A 154 6.01 15.78 -11.24
N GLU A 155 4.80 15.25 -11.30
CA GLU A 155 3.92 15.15 -10.14
C GLU A 155 3.54 13.70 -9.86
N ASN A 156 3.38 13.40 -8.56
CA ASN A 156 2.87 12.11 -8.08
C ASN A 156 3.66 10.88 -8.55
N TYR A 157 4.97 10.98 -8.65
CA TYR A 157 5.80 9.82 -8.92
C TYR A 157 5.91 8.96 -7.65
N CYS A 158 5.28 7.79 -7.66
CA CYS A 158 5.15 6.92 -6.49
C CYS A 158 5.97 5.64 -6.64
N CYS A 159 6.54 5.19 -5.51
CA CYS A 159 7.08 3.84 -5.40
C CYS A 159 5.94 2.82 -5.22
N PRO A 160 6.06 1.63 -5.78
CA PRO A 160 5.01 0.62 -5.69
C PRO A 160 4.75 0.19 -4.24
N VAL A 161 3.47 0.03 -3.91
CA VAL A 161 3.01 -0.53 -2.64
C VAL A 161 3.46 -1.99 -2.55
N LYS A 162 4.10 -2.37 -1.45
CA LYS A 162 4.51 -3.76 -1.21
C LYS A 162 3.39 -4.53 -0.52
N LEU A 163 3.00 -5.65 -1.10
CA LEU A 163 2.20 -6.65 -0.39
C LEU A 163 3.08 -7.30 0.68
N LEU A 164 2.66 -7.24 1.93
CA LEU A 164 3.28 -8.02 3.00
C LEU A 164 2.84 -9.49 2.83
N GLN A 165 3.59 -10.23 2.04
CA GLN A 165 3.49 -11.68 2.14
C GLN A 165 4.32 -12.09 3.35
N ALA A 166 3.64 -12.49 4.43
CA ALA A 166 4.31 -13.20 5.50
C ALA A 166 4.90 -14.48 4.94
N LYS A 167 6.23 -14.61 5.03
CA LYS A 167 6.93 -15.85 4.74
C LYS A 167 6.66 -16.87 5.82
#